data_ca1695c40e0260069c04448d71a47a11
#
_entry.id   ca1695c40e0260069c04448d71a47a11
#
_cell.length_a   1.000
_cell.length_b   1.000
_cell.length_c   1.000
_cell.angle_alpha   90.00
_cell.angle_beta   90.00
_cell.angle_gamma   90.00
#
_symmetry.space_group_name_H-M   'P 1'
#
loop_
_entity.id
_entity.type
_entity.pdbx_description
1 polymer ?
#
loop_
_entity_poly.entity_id
_entity_poly.type
_entity_poly.pdbx_seq_one_letter_code
_entity_poly.pdbx_strand_id
1 'polypeptide(L)'
;NGLAEEAGFDAAQLQQLKDCLRRHDAVGMQQMADAMENIRPEIKQLFADFLFLQGGIELLDKVAAIVTNAKCQGALNDLRKIYKLVDAYGAAGYLSFDLGLYRSLDYYTGMLFEVYLPEMGYPVAGGGRYDKMMQRFGLECPATGFAVGVDRVLLALERNGVVTNNRTWDVLVAWSEGKLPEAIAKATALRREGRSVKLLTEAADLQGAALAVKEYGCKSLVYVE
;
A
#
# COMPACT_ATOMS: atom_id res chain seq x y z
N ASN A 1 8.31 -2.57 -20.38
CA ASN A 1 9.10 -1.90 -21.43
C ASN A 1 10.09 -2.88 -22.09
N GLY A 2 10.98 -3.58 -21.36
CA GLY A 2 11.99 -4.47 -21.96
C GLY A 2 11.41 -5.58 -22.84
N LEU A 3 10.30 -6.20 -22.41
CA LEU A 3 9.62 -7.22 -23.21
C LEU A 3 8.99 -6.64 -24.49
N ALA A 4 8.40 -5.44 -24.41
CA ALA A 4 7.86 -4.73 -25.56
C ALA A 4 8.98 -4.33 -26.56
N GLU A 5 10.13 -3.92 -26.06
CA GLU A 5 11.34 -3.66 -26.88
C GLU A 5 11.83 -4.95 -27.58
N GLU A 6 11.84 -6.09 -26.86
CA GLU A 6 12.22 -7.39 -27.43
C GLU A 6 11.23 -7.83 -28.53
N ALA A 7 9.95 -7.47 -28.37
CA ALA A 7 8.90 -7.70 -29.37
C ALA A 7 8.87 -6.66 -30.51
N GLY A 8 9.74 -5.64 -30.47
CA GLY A 8 9.82 -4.62 -31.51
C GLY A 8 8.62 -3.67 -31.55
N PHE A 9 7.93 -3.46 -30.43
CA PHE A 9 6.74 -2.62 -30.37
C PHE A 9 7.08 -1.14 -30.65
N ASP A 10 6.25 -0.52 -31.48
CA ASP A 10 6.24 0.93 -31.64
C ASP A 10 5.54 1.63 -30.48
N ALA A 11 5.50 2.97 -30.51
CA ALA A 11 4.91 3.78 -29.46
C ALA A 11 3.39 3.54 -29.30
N ALA A 12 2.66 3.28 -30.38
CA ALA A 12 1.22 3.01 -30.35
C ALA A 12 0.94 1.64 -29.75
N GLN A 13 1.69 0.62 -30.13
CA GLN A 13 1.60 -0.74 -29.58
C GLN A 13 1.99 -0.76 -28.10
N LEU A 14 3.01 0.02 -27.69
CA LEU A 14 3.38 0.16 -26.29
C LEU A 14 2.25 0.81 -25.47
N GLN A 15 1.57 1.80 -26.03
CA GLN A 15 0.42 2.42 -25.37
C GLN A 15 -0.75 1.43 -25.24
N GLN A 16 -1.05 0.68 -26.29
CA GLN A 16 -2.07 -0.38 -26.27
C GLN A 16 -1.76 -1.44 -25.21
N LEU A 17 -0.50 -1.88 -25.12
CA LEU A 17 -0.06 -2.82 -24.08
C LEU A 17 -0.33 -2.27 -22.68
N LYS A 18 0.03 -1.02 -22.42
CA LYS A 18 -0.24 -0.37 -21.12
C LYS A 18 -1.73 -0.29 -20.82
N ASP A 19 -2.57 -0.07 -21.82
CA ASP A 19 -4.01 -0.01 -21.67
C ASP A 19 -4.60 -1.41 -21.36
N CYS A 20 -4.11 -2.47 -22.03
CA CYS A 20 -4.47 -3.85 -21.70
C CYS A 20 -4.08 -4.21 -20.26
N LEU A 21 -2.86 -3.90 -19.85
CA LEU A 21 -2.37 -4.15 -18.48
C LEU A 21 -3.22 -3.41 -17.44
N ARG A 22 -3.54 -2.15 -17.69
CA ARG A 22 -4.34 -1.32 -16.78
C ARG A 22 -5.76 -1.85 -16.59
N ARG A 23 -6.36 -2.40 -17.67
CA ARG A 23 -7.74 -2.93 -17.68
C ARG A 23 -7.82 -4.41 -17.35
N HIS A 24 -6.69 -5.09 -17.17
CA HIS A 24 -6.60 -6.56 -17.09
C HIS A 24 -7.29 -7.23 -18.30
N ASP A 25 -7.08 -6.68 -19.48
CA ASP A 25 -7.70 -7.15 -20.73
C ASP A 25 -6.88 -8.31 -21.33
N ALA A 26 -7.21 -9.51 -20.90
CA ALA A 26 -6.57 -10.74 -21.40
C ALA A 26 -6.85 -10.98 -22.90
N VAL A 27 -8.04 -10.58 -23.38
CA VAL A 27 -8.38 -10.72 -24.81
C VAL A 27 -7.53 -9.78 -25.65
N GLY A 28 -7.38 -8.53 -25.23
CA GLY A 28 -6.51 -7.58 -25.89
C GLY A 28 -5.04 -8.04 -25.88
N MET A 29 -4.56 -8.62 -24.79
CA MET A 29 -3.20 -9.21 -24.72
C MET A 29 -3.03 -10.37 -25.73
N GLN A 30 -4.00 -11.27 -25.83
CA GLN A 30 -3.98 -12.36 -26.80
C GLN A 30 -3.99 -11.84 -28.24
N GLN A 31 -4.85 -10.87 -28.57
CA GLN A 31 -4.89 -10.24 -29.90
C GLN A 31 -3.57 -9.58 -30.27
N MET A 32 -2.94 -8.89 -29.32
CA MET A 32 -1.63 -8.31 -29.53
C MET A 32 -0.56 -9.38 -29.78
N ALA A 33 -0.58 -10.49 -29.04
CA ALA A 33 0.34 -11.61 -29.24
C ALA A 33 0.13 -12.25 -30.61
N ASP A 34 -1.11 -12.46 -31.02
CA ASP A 34 -1.45 -13.07 -32.34
C ASP A 34 -0.98 -12.18 -33.51
N ALA A 35 -1.06 -10.87 -33.35
CA ALA A 35 -0.62 -9.89 -34.37
C ALA A 35 0.92 -9.74 -34.48
N MET A 36 1.69 -10.32 -33.57
CA MET A 36 3.15 -10.29 -33.64
C MET A 36 3.66 -11.16 -34.77
N GLU A 37 4.41 -10.56 -35.70
CA GLU A 37 5.08 -11.29 -36.79
C GLU A 37 6.58 -11.45 -36.47
N ASN A 38 7.18 -12.54 -36.93
CA ASN A 38 8.64 -12.79 -36.80
C ASN A 38 9.18 -12.79 -35.35
N ILE A 39 8.32 -13.09 -34.38
CA ILE A 39 8.69 -13.17 -32.95
C ILE A 39 8.71 -14.66 -32.54
N ARG A 40 9.64 -14.99 -31.65
CA ARG A 40 9.73 -16.35 -31.09
C ARG A 40 8.42 -16.78 -30.45
N PRO A 41 7.94 -18.03 -30.66
CA PRO A 41 6.69 -18.53 -30.12
C PRO A 41 6.60 -18.38 -28.60
N GLU A 42 7.73 -18.58 -27.89
CA GLU A 42 7.79 -18.49 -26.44
C GLU A 42 7.54 -17.04 -25.95
N ILE A 43 7.97 -16.03 -26.72
CA ILE A 43 7.70 -14.60 -26.40
C ILE A 43 6.22 -14.28 -26.66
N LYS A 44 5.64 -14.79 -27.76
CA LYS A 44 4.18 -14.62 -28.01
C LYS A 44 3.35 -15.19 -26.87
N GLN A 45 3.67 -16.41 -26.45
CA GLN A 45 2.96 -17.07 -25.36
C GLN A 45 3.15 -16.29 -24.04
N LEU A 46 4.35 -15.81 -23.78
CA LEU A 46 4.64 -14.98 -22.61
C LEU A 46 3.77 -13.69 -22.58
N PHE A 47 3.53 -13.06 -23.74
CA PHE A 47 2.62 -11.91 -23.84
C PHE A 47 1.17 -12.30 -23.63
N ALA A 48 0.70 -13.38 -24.20
CA ALA A 48 -0.67 -13.88 -24.04
C ALA A 48 -0.98 -14.16 -22.55
N ASP A 49 -0.03 -14.80 -21.86
CA ASP A 49 -0.18 -15.21 -20.47
C ASP A 49 0.21 -14.13 -19.45
N PHE A 50 0.69 -12.97 -19.89
CA PHE A 50 1.40 -12.00 -19.03
C PHE A 50 0.60 -11.58 -17.79
N LEU A 51 -0.72 -11.41 -17.91
CA LEU A 51 -1.62 -11.05 -16.81
C LEU A 51 -1.81 -12.18 -15.78
N PHE A 52 -1.42 -13.40 -16.12
CA PHE A 52 -1.57 -14.58 -15.28
C PHE A 52 -0.24 -15.12 -14.76
N LEU A 53 0.86 -14.42 -15.05
CA LEU A 53 2.20 -14.80 -14.60
C LEU A 53 2.38 -14.48 -13.12
N GLN A 54 1.83 -15.35 -12.28
CA GLN A 54 1.91 -15.26 -10.83
C GLN A 54 2.54 -16.53 -10.25
N GLY A 55 3.33 -16.40 -9.19
CA GLY A 55 3.95 -17.55 -8.53
C GLY A 55 5.09 -17.20 -7.59
N GLY A 56 5.78 -18.23 -7.15
CA GLY A 56 6.98 -18.13 -6.31
C GLY A 56 8.23 -17.76 -7.11
N ILE A 57 9.38 -18.00 -6.49
CA ILE A 57 10.70 -17.66 -7.09
C ILE A 57 10.97 -18.40 -8.41
N GLU A 58 10.40 -19.59 -8.57
CA GLU A 58 10.53 -20.41 -9.78
C GLU A 58 9.94 -19.76 -11.04
N LEU A 59 8.97 -18.86 -10.88
CA LEU A 59 8.41 -18.07 -11.97
C LEU A 59 9.49 -17.20 -12.62
N LEU A 60 10.35 -16.58 -11.81
CA LEU A 60 11.41 -15.71 -12.31
C LEU A 60 12.43 -16.50 -13.15
N ASP A 61 12.68 -17.75 -12.78
CA ASP A 61 13.61 -18.63 -13.53
C ASP A 61 12.99 -19.06 -14.87
N LYS A 62 11.71 -19.41 -14.88
CA LYS A 62 10.97 -19.74 -16.11
C LYS A 62 10.97 -18.57 -17.10
N VAL A 63 10.66 -17.37 -16.63
CA VAL A 63 10.61 -16.18 -17.49
C VAL A 63 12.04 -15.79 -17.96
N ALA A 64 13.05 -15.89 -17.09
CA ALA A 64 14.43 -15.59 -17.44
C ALA A 64 14.99 -16.50 -18.54
N ALA A 65 14.51 -17.75 -18.62
CA ALA A 65 14.91 -18.68 -19.69
C ALA A 65 14.31 -18.29 -21.05
N ILE A 66 13.22 -17.53 -21.07
CA ILE A 66 12.53 -17.11 -22.29
C ILE A 66 13.06 -15.78 -22.82
N VAL A 67 13.19 -14.77 -21.93
CA VAL A 67 13.54 -13.40 -22.32
C VAL A 67 15.05 -13.24 -22.52
N THR A 68 15.45 -12.50 -23.57
CA THR A 68 16.86 -12.22 -23.85
C THR A 68 17.24 -10.76 -23.65
N ASN A 69 16.25 -9.87 -23.59
CA ASN A 69 16.48 -8.44 -23.41
C ASN A 69 17.15 -8.15 -22.05
N ALA A 70 18.24 -7.36 -22.07
CA ALA A 70 19.03 -7.04 -20.87
C ALA A 70 18.21 -6.32 -19.79
N LYS A 71 17.22 -5.47 -20.16
CA LYS A 71 16.34 -4.80 -19.20
C LYS A 71 15.43 -5.79 -18.47
N CYS A 72 14.92 -6.79 -19.19
CA CYS A 72 14.11 -7.85 -18.59
C CYS A 72 14.96 -8.69 -17.62
N GLN A 73 16.13 -9.12 -18.04
CA GLN A 73 17.07 -9.89 -17.22
C GLN A 73 17.49 -9.10 -15.96
N GLY A 74 17.77 -7.80 -16.11
CA GLY A 74 18.09 -6.90 -15.00
C GLY A 74 16.95 -6.80 -13.99
N ALA A 75 15.72 -6.61 -14.46
CA ALA A 75 14.53 -6.54 -13.60
C ALA A 75 14.29 -7.85 -12.84
N LEU A 76 14.40 -9.00 -13.50
CA LEU A 76 14.27 -10.32 -12.86
C LEU A 76 15.36 -10.55 -11.81
N ASN A 77 16.61 -10.14 -12.09
CA ASN A 77 17.69 -10.21 -11.12
C ASN A 77 17.47 -9.33 -9.90
N ASP A 78 16.90 -8.15 -10.08
CA ASP A 78 16.56 -7.29 -8.95
C ASP A 78 15.44 -7.90 -8.09
N LEU A 79 14.43 -8.51 -8.69
CA LEU A 79 13.40 -9.27 -7.95
C LEU A 79 14.01 -10.44 -7.18
N ARG A 80 14.97 -11.18 -7.77
CA ARG A 80 15.69 -12.25 -7.05
C ARG A 80 16.51 -11.74 -5.86
N LYS A 81 17.14 -10.56 -5.98
CA LYS A 81 17.83 -9.93 -4.85
C LYS A 81 16.86 -9.60 -3.72
N ILE A 82 15.70 -9.03 -4.07
CA ILE A 82 14.65 -8.72 -3.10
C ILE A 82 14.16 -10.00 -2.42
N TYR A 83 13.89 -11.06 -3.19
CA TYR A 83 13.52 -12.36 -2.61
C TYR A 83 14.51 -12.84 -1.58
N LYS A 84 15.82 -12.86 -1.92
CA LYS A 84 16.88 -13.27 -0.99
C LYS A 84 16.90 -12.45 0.31
N LEU A 85 16.65 -11.15 0.21
CA LEU A 85 16.57 -10.30 1.40
C LEU A 85 15.34 -10.64 2.24
N VAL A 86 14.17 -10.81 1.63
CA VAL A 86 12.92 -11.20 2.31
C VAL A 86 13.07 -12.59 2.94
N ASP A 87 13.75 -13.51 2.26
CA ASP A 87 14.04 -14.85 2.77
C ASP A 87 14.95 -14.80 4.01
N ALA A 88 15.98 -13.95 3.98
CA ALA A 88 16.85 -13.73 5.14
C ALA A 88 16.11 -13.18 6.38
N TYR A 89 14.98 -12.49 6.18
CA TYR A 89 14.05 -12.10 7.24
C TYR A 89 13.04 -13.19 7.63
N GLY A 90 13.10 -14.37 7.02
CA GLY A 90 12.16 -15.47 7.26
C GLY A 90 10.74 -15.24 6.72
N ALA A 91 10.58 -14.30 5.78
CA ALA A 91 9.28 -13.86 5.27
C ALA A 91 9.01 -14.29 3.81
N ALA A 92 9.86 -15.10 3.20
CA ALA A 92 9.71 -15.54 1.80
C ALA A 92 8.38 -16.29 1.55
N GLY A 93 7.85 -17.00 2.54
CA GLY A 93 6.56 -17.70 2.43
C GLY A 93 5.34 -16.79 2.26
N TYR A 94 5.47 -15.49 2.51
CA TYR A 94 4.44 -14.49 2.30
C TYR A 94 4.60 -13.75 0.95
N LEU A 95 5.63 -14.05 0.17
CA LEU A 95 5.94 -13.33 -1.05
C LEU A 95 5.49 -14.13 -2.27
N SER A 96 4.70 -13.48 -3.14
CA SER A 96 4.33 -13.97 -4.46
C SER A 96 4.72 -12.94 -5.51
N PHE A 97 5.24 -13.38 -6.64
CA PHE A 97 5.52 -12.51 -7.79
C PHE A 97 4.30 -12.45 -8.69
N ASP A 98 3.96 -11.24 -9.12
CA ASP A 98 2.94 -10.95 -10.12
C ASP A 98 3.56 -10.05 -11.18
N LEU A 99 3.89 -10.61 -12.34
CA LEU A 99 4.52 -9.87 -13.42
C LEU A 99 3.50 -9.02 -14.19
N GLY A 100 2.20 -9.32 -14.07
CA GLY A 100 1.10 -8.54 -14.60
C GLY A 100 0.73 -7.33 -13.75
N LEU A 101 1.30 -7.18 -12.56
CA LEU A 101 1.03 -6.03 -11.70
C LEU A 101 1.46 -4.72 -12.36
N TYR A 102 0.47 -3.90 -12.73
CA TYR A 102 0.68 -2.62 -13.37
C TYR A 102 -0.02 -1.50 -12.59
N ARG A 103 0.70 -0.41 -12.36
CA ARG A 103 0.13 0.83 -11.85
C ARG A 103 0.36 1.97 -12.83
N SER A 104 -0.69 2.76 -13.08
CA SER A 104 -0.66 3.89 -14.01
C SER A 104 0.11 5.11 -13.50
N LEU A 105 0.85 4.97 -12.41
CA LEU A 105 1.65 6.05 -11.82
C LEU A 105 3.04 6.05 -12.48
N ASP A 106 3.27 7.01 -13.37
CA ASP A 106 4.49 7.09 -14.20
C ASP A 106 5.79 7.41 -13.43
N TYR A 107 5.71 7.64 -12.13
CA TYR A 107 6.90 7.94 -11.34
C TYR A 107 7.68 6.69 -10.88
N TYR A 108 7.09 5.51 -10.92
CA TYR A 108 7.78 4.28 -10.53
C TYR A 108 8.87 3.91 -11.56
N THR A 109 10.05 3.58 -11.06
CA THR A 109 11.23 3.23 -11.87
C THR A 109 11.73 1.81 -11.66
N GLY A 110 11.20 1.10 -10.67
CA GLY A 110 11.63 -0.25 -10.31
C GLY A 110 10.47 -1.12 -9.86
N MET A 111 10.72 -1.98 -8.89
CA MET A 111 9.71 -2.89 -8.39
C MET A 111 8.50 -2.15 -7.80
N LEU A 112 7.35 -2.77 -7.94
CA LEU A 112 6.10 -2.44 -7.25
C LEU A 112 5.78 -3.56 -6.27
N PHE A 113 5.05 -3.24 -5.21
CA PHE A 113 4.47 -4.27 -4.35
C PHE A 113 3.11 -3.84 -3.82
N GLU A 114 2.32 -4.83 -3.50
CA GLU A 114 1.05 -4.70 -2.79
C GLU A 114 1.00 -5.72 -1.66
N VAL A 115 0.33 -5.37 -0.58
CA VAL A 115 0.12 -6.25 0.56
C VAL A 115 -1.36 -6.60 0.63
N TYR A 116 -1.63 -7.88 0.58
CA TYR A 116 -2.98 -8.44 0.67
C TYR A 116 -3.14 -9.22 1.97
N LEU A 117 -4.35 -9.24 2.48
CA LEU A 117 -4.77 -10.11 3.57
C LEU A 117 -5.83 -11.08 3.06
N PRO A 118 -5.86 -12.33 3.54
CA PRO A 118 -6.72 -13.38 2.99
C PRO A 118 -8.21 -13.01 2.88
N GLU A 119 -8.73 -12.27 3.86
CA GLU A 119 -10.15 -11.87 3.92
C GLU A 119 -10.45 -10.53 3.25
N MET A 120 -9.44 -9.91 2.61
CA MET A 120 -9.60 -8.59 1.98
C MET A 120 -9.46 -8.73 0.47
N GLY A 121 -10.49 -8.36 -0.28
CA GLY A 121 -10.49 -8.38 -1.76
C GLY A 121 -9.68 -7.24 -2.42
N TYR A 122 -8.89 -6.50 -1.65
CA TYR A 122 -8.10 -5.36 -2.10
C TYR A 122 -6.84 -5.19 -1.23
N PRO A 123 -5.77 -4.55 -1.75
CA PRO A 123 -4.54 -4.37 -1.01
C PRO A 123 -4.72 -3.44 0.18
N VAL A 124 -4.13 -3.78 1.33
CA VAL A 124 -4.09 -2.95 2.54
C VAL A 124 -2.91 -2.00 2.56
N ALA A 125 -1.87 -2.29 1.80
CA ALA A 125 -0.72 -1.43 1.61
C ALA A 125 -0.14 -1.62 0.21
N GLY A 126 0.68 -0.69 -0.24
CA GLY A 126 1.40 -0.82 -1.49
C GLY A 126 2.41 0.28 -1.68
N GLY A 127 3.39 0.02 -2.51
CA GLY A 127 4.48 0.94 -2.76
C GLY A 127 5.41 0.47 -3.87
N GLY A 128 6.60 1.06 -3.92
CA GLY A 128 7.60 0.70 -4.91
C GLY A 128 8.79 1.66 -4.93
N ARG A 129 9.65 1.48 -5.95
CA ARG A 129 10.84 2.29 -6.16
C ARG A 129 10.57 3.40 -7.19
N TYR A 130 11.00 4.62 -6.93
CA TYR A 130 10.71 5.80 -7.74
C TYR A 130 11.87 6.82 -7.81
N ASP A 131 13.03 6.40 -8.24
CA ASP A 131 14.29 7.15 -8.23
C ASP A 131 14.20 8.51 -8.96
N LYS A 132 13.38 8.61 -10.03
CA LYS A 132 13.27 9.84 -10.83
C LYS A 132 12.39 10.94 -10.23
N MET A 133 11.62 10.62 -9.20
CA MET A 133 10.71 11.61 -8.62
C MET A 133 11.49 12.75 -7.94
N MET A 134 12.57 12.44 -7.24
CA MET A 134 13.39 13.42 -6.54
C MET A 134 14.15 14.35 -7.49
N GLN A 135 14.43 13.91 -8.73
CA GLN A 135 15.06 14.74 -9.76
C GLN A 135 14.24 16.00 -10.09
N ARG A 136 12.89 15.93 -9.99
CA ARG A 136 12.00 17.08 -10.17
C ARG A 136 12.19 18.17 -9.11
N PHE A 137 12.80 17.82 -7.99
CA PHE A 137 13.15 18.71 -6.87
C PHE A 137 14.64 19.01 -6.80
N GLY A 138 15.40 18.70 -7.88
CA GLY A 138 16.83 18.98 -7.97
C GLY A 138 17.73 18.00 -7.21
N LEU A 139 17.20 16.84 -6.78
CA LEU A 139 17.96 15.84 -6.04
C LEU A 139 18.05 14.54 -6.87
N GLU A 140 19.28 14.10 -7.14
CA GLU A 140 19.53 12.78 -7.75
C GLU A 140 19.80 11.74 -6.66
N CYS A 141 18.74 11.06 -6.20
CA CYS A 141 18.89 9.99 -5.22
C CYS A 141 17.86 8.88 -5.47
N PRO A 142 18.22 7.62 -5.19
CA PRO A 142 17.27 6.53 -5.17
C PRO A 142 16.20 6.78 -4.13
N ALA A 143 14.95 6.46 -4.47
CA ALA A 143 13.84 6.60 -3.54
C ALA A 143 12.90 5.39 -3.59
N THR A 144 12.43 5.00 -2.44
CA THR A 144 11.39 3.98 -2.26
C THR A 144 10.46 4.39 -1.14
N GLY A 145 9.23 3.93 -1.22
CA GLY A 145 8.23 4.21 -0.18
C GLY A 145 6.99 3.37 -0.35
N PHE A 146 6.11 3.49 0.62
CA PHE A 146 4.83 2.79 0.62
C PHE A 146 3.76 3.60 1.34
N ALA A 147 2.52 3.25 1.08
CA ALA A 147 1.35 3.76 1.78
C ALA A 147 0.57 2.60 2.40
N VAL A 148 0.04 2.81 3.61
CA VAL A 148 -0.81 1.85 4.32
C VAL A 148 -2.20 2.46 4.48
N GLY A 149 -3.22 1.72 4.09
CA GLY A 149 -4.61 2.10 4.34
C GLY A 149 -5.01 1.79 5.78
N VAL A 150 -4.94 2.79 6.66
CA VAL A 150 -5.21 2.61 8.10
C VAL A 150 -6.60 2.02 8.31
N ASP A 151 -7.62 2.55 7.62
CA ASP A 151 -9.01 2.05 7.71
C ASP A 151 -9.10 0.58 7.29
N ARG A 152 -8.34 0.19 6.25
CA ARG A 152 -8.30 -1.20 5.76
C ARG A 152 -7.67 -2.14 6.79
N VAL A 153 -6.58 -1.70 7.42
CA VAL A 153 -5.93 -2.47 8.49
C VAL A 153 -6.84 -2.60 9.70
N LEU A 154 -7.52 -1.53 10.12
CA LEU A 154 -8.47 -1.57 11.22
C LEU A 154 -9.62 -2.54 10.93
N LEU A 155 -10.19 -2.49 9.73
CA LEU A 155 -11.24 -3.41 9.29
C LEU A 155 -10.76 -4.88 9.29
N ALA A 156 -9.52 -5.11 8.86
CA ALA A 156 -8.94 -6.46 8.88
C ALA A 156 -8.74 -6.98 10.32
N LEU A 157 -8.27 -6.13 11.23
CA LEU A 157 -8.13 -6.48 12.64
C LEU A 157 -9.50 -6.81 13.27
N GLU A 158 -10.52 -6.02 12.98
CA GLU A 158 -11.89 -6.26 13.44
C GLU A 158 -12.43 -7.60 12.94
N ARG A 159 -12.27 -7.91 11.64
CA ARG A 159 -12.70 -9.19 11.04
C ARG A 159 -11.97 -10.40 11.64
N ASN A 160 -10.74 -10.22 12.06
CA ASN A 160 -9.96 -11.27 12.72
C ASN A 160 -10.19 -11.32 14.25
N GLY A 161 -11.22 -10.62 14.76
CA GLY A 161 -11.57 -10.64 16.17
C GLY A 161 -10.54 -9.96 17.09
N VAL A 162 -9.59 -9.22 16.50
CA VAL A 162 -8.68 -8.39 17.30
C VAL A 162 -9.48 -7.19 17.80
N VAL A 163 -10.01 -7.33 19.00
CA VAL A 163 -10.68 -6.23 19.69
C VAL A 163 -9.61 -5.19 20.00
N THR A 164 -9.64 -4.07 19.28
CA THR A 164 -8.91 -2.88 19.71
C THR A 164 -9.52 -2.48 21.04
N ASN A 165 -8.79 -2.68 22.13
CA ASN A 165 -9.24 -2.24 23.45
C ASN A 165 -9.72 -0.80 23.32
N ASN A 166 -10.99 -0.55 23.64
CA ASN A 166 -11.51 0.79 23.78
C ASN A 166 -10.54 1.51 24.73
N ARG A 167 -9.77 2.46 24.19
CA ARG A 167 -8.85 3.24 25.01
C ARG A 167 -9.68 3.88 26.11
N THR A 168 -9.56 3.37 27.33
CA THR A 168 -10.12 4.04 28.49
C THR A 168 -9.31 5.33 28.70
N TRP A 169 -9.97 6.44 28.68
CA TRP A 169 -9.35 7.71 28.99
C TRP A 169 -9.13 7.83 30.49
N ASP A 170 -7.99 8.34 30.91
CA ASP A 170 -7.75 8.57 32.34
C ASP A 170 -8.66 9.69 32.87
N VAL A 171 -8.87 10.74 32.08
CA VAL A 171 -9.61 11.92 32.48
C VAL A 171 -10.49 12.42 31.35
N LEU A 172 -11.75 12.73 31.67
CA LEU A 172 -12.59 13.61 30.90
C LEU A 172 -12.45 15.03 31.44
N VAL A 173 -12.10 15.99 30.60
CA VAL A 173 -12.20 17.43 30.92
C VAL A 173 -13.46 17.96 30.27
N ALA A 174 -14.41 18.40 31.10
CA ALA A 174 -15.66 19.05 30.69
C ALA A 174 -15.68 20.49 31.22
N TRP A 175 -16.49 21.33 30.64
CA TRP A 175 -16.50 22.77 30.94
C TRP A 175 -17.88 23.39 30.79
N SER A 176 -18.16 24.41 31.59
CA SER A 176 -19.36 25.25 31.49
C SER A 176 -19.19 26.30 30.40
N GLU A 177 -20.28 26.88 29.94
CA GLU A 177 -20.25 27.89 28.87
C GLU A 177 -19.31 29.04 29.18
N GLY A 178 -18.48 29.41 28.17
CA GLY A 178 -17.46 30.45 28.31
C GLY A 178 -16.10 29.97 28.87
N LYS A 179 -15.98 28.72 29.34
CA LYS A 179 -14.78 28.20 30.03
C LYS A 179 -13.87 27.30 29.15
N LEU A 180 -14.07 27.32 27.85
CA LEU A 180 -13.26 26.51 26.94
C LEU A 180 -11.74 26.80 27.04
N PRO A 181 -11.26 28.07 27.14
CA PRO A 181 -9.83 28.34 27.25
C PRO A 181 -9.19 27.69 28.48
N GLU A 182 -9.84 27.78 29.63
CA GLU A 182 -9.37 27.16 30.88
C GLU A 182 -9.40 25.64 30.81
N ALA A 183 -10.44 25.06 30.18
CA ALA A 183 -10.54 23.63 29.96
C ALA A 183 -9.41 23.11 29.04
N ILE A 184 -9.09 23.83 27.97
CA ILE A 184 -7.95 23.51 27.08
C ILE A 184 -6.64 23.55 27.87
N ALA A 185 -6.42 24.61 28.68
CA ALA A 185 -5.22 24.73 29.50
C ALA A 185 -5.10 23.54 30.49
N LYS A 186 -6.20 23.17 31.15
CA LYS A 186 -6.24 22.04 32.09
C LYS A 186 -5.99 20.71 31.38
N ALA A 187 -6.63 20.46 30.25
CA ALA A 187 -6.41 19.24 29.44
C ALA A 187 -4.95 19.14 28.97
N THR A 188 -4.37 20.28 28.56
CA THR A 188 -2.95 20.35 28.12
C THR A 188 -2.00 20.05 29.28
N ALA A 189 -2.24 20.58 30.46
CA ALA A 189 -1.43 20.29 31.64
C ALA A 189 -1.45 18.79 31.98
N LEU A 190 -2.64 18.19 32.04
CA LEU A 190 -2.81 16.76 32.32
C LEU A 190 -2.14 15.88 31.28
N ARG A 191 -2.16 16.25 30.00
CA ARG A 191 -1.46 15.52 28.94
C ARG A 191 0.07 15.60 29.10
N ARG A 192 0.60 16.74 29.56
CA ARG A 192 2.03 16.88 29.86
C ARG A 192 2.47 16.01 31.05
N GLU A 193 1.55 15.70 31.95
CA GLU A 193 1.76 14.73 33.04
C GLU A 193 1.69 13.27 32.58
N GLY A 194 1.51 13.01 31.26
CA GLY A 194 1.43 11.68 30.68
C GLY A 194 0.04 11.01 30.77
N ARG A 195 -1.01 11.74 31.17
CA ARG A 195 -2.38 11.20 31.24
C ARG A 195 -3.05 11.23 29.87
N SER A 196 -3.87 10.21 29.59
CA SER A 196 -4.77 10.21 28.43
C SER A 196 -6.02 11.05 28.76
N VAL A 197 -6.22 12.15 28.02
CA VAL A 197 -7.27 13.13 28.32
C VAL A 197 -8.20 13.31 27.14
N LYS A 198 -9.48 13.07 27.38
CA LYS A 198 -10.60 13.47 26.52
C LYS A 198 -11.08 14.86 26.96
N LEU A 199 -11.13 15.80 26.02
CA LEU A 199 -11.75 17.10 26.22
C LEU A 199 -13.10 17.10 25.51
N LEU A 200 -14.19 17.51 26.18
CA LEU A 200 -15.46 17.71 25.51
C LEU A 200 -15.36 18.83 24.47
N THR A 201 -16.01 18.62 23.34
CA THR A 201 -16.04 19.60 22.24
C THR A 201 -17.08 20.69 22.45
N GLU A 202 -18.09 20.40 23.27
CA GLU A 202 -19.19 21.30 23.59
C GLU A 202 -19.29 21.52 25.10
N ALA A 203 -19.79 22.68 25.50
CA ALA A 203 -20.08 22.98 26.90
C ALA A 203 -21.14 22.01 27.42
N ALA A 204 -21.00 21.61 28.67
CA ALA A 204 -21.96 20.74 29.32
C ALA A 204 -22.14 21.18 30.77
N ASP A 205 -23.33 20.95 31.35
CA ASP A 205 -23.49 21.00 32.78
C ASP A 205 -22.85 19.79 33.47
N LEU A 206 -22.83 19.80 34.79
CA LEU A 206 -22.19 18.71 35.57
C LEU A 206 -22.90 17.36 35.35
N GLN A 207 -24.22 17.34 35.10
CA GLN A 207 -24.94 16.10 34.82
C GLN A 207 -24.54 15.53 33.43
N GLY A 208 -24.50 16.37 32.40
CA GLY A 208 -24.07 16.01 31.07
C GLY A 208 -22.60 15.53 31.05
N ALA A 209 -21.74 16.22 31.81
CA ALA A 209 -20.35 15.81 31.97
C ALA A 209 -20.22 14.43 32.66
N ALA A 210 -21.03 14.14 33.67
CA ALA A 210 -21.03 12.83 34.34
C ALA A 210 -21.56 11.69 33.45
N LEU A 211 -22.52 11.98 32.55
CA LEU A 211 -22.98 11.02 31.54
C LEU A 211 -21.88 10.74 30.50
N ALA A 212 -21.20 11.78 30.04
CA ALA A 212 -20.11 11.68 29.09
C ALA A 212 -18.91 10.85 29.63
N VAL A 213 -18.63 10.89 30.93
CA VAL A 213 -17.61 10.00 31.56
C VAL A 213 -17.91 8.52 31.27
N LYS A 214 -19.18 8.12 31.42
CA LYS A 214 -19.62 6.74 31.19
C LYS A 214 -19.59 6.40 29.68
N GLU A 215 -20.09 7.31 28.87
CA GLU A 215 -20.16 7.14 27.41
C GLU A 215 -18.76 6.95 26.80
N TYR A 216 -17.81 7.80 27.18
CA TYR A 216 -16.42 7.73 26.66
C TYR A 216 -15.51 6.79 27.46
N GLY A 217 -16.00 6.10 28.47
CA GLY A 217 -15.20 5.16 29.28
C GLY A 217 -14.05 5.84 30.03
N CYS A 218 -14.26 7.07 30.51
CA CYS A 218 -13.24 7.80 31.25
C CYS A 218 -13.20 7.34 32.72
N LYS A 219 -12.00 7.30 33.32
CA LYS A 219 -11.83 6.90 34.74
C LYS A 219 -12.19 8.01 35.71
N SER A 220 -12.03 9.26 35.32
CA SER A 220 -12.27 10.43 36.18
C SER A 220 -12.76 11.64 35.38
N LEU A 221 -13.37 12.58 36.09
CA LEU A 221 -13.91 13.86 35.56
C LEU A 221 -13.12 15.02 36.15
N VAL A 222 -12.77 15.96 35.32
CA VAL A 222 -12.36 17.31 35.69
C VAL A 222 -13.36 18.26 35.05
N TYR A 223 -14.14 18.94 35.86
CA TYR A 223 -15.15 19.92 35.42
C TYR A 223 -14.63 21.32 35.67
N VAL A 224 -14.72 22.21 34.67
CA VAL A 224 -14.22 23.59 34.71
C VAL A 224 -15.47 24.52 34.70
N GLU A 225 -15.69 25.20 35.83
CA GLU A 225 -16.76 26.16 36.01
C GLU A 225 -16.33 27.59 35.74
#